data_0074e87419a2a3b52563d2d4b1849fa5
#
_entry.id   0074e87419a2a3b52563d2d4b1849fa5
#
_cell.length_a   1.000
_cell.length_b   1.000
_cell.length_c   1.000
_cell.angle_alpha   90.00
_cell.angle_beta   90.00
_cell.angle_gamma   90.00
#
_symmetry.space_group_name_H-M   'P 1'
#
loop_
_entity.id
_entity.type
_entity.pdbx_description
1 polymer ?
#
loop_
_entity_poly.entity_id
_entity_poly.type
_entity_poly.pdbx_seq_one_letter_code
_entity_poly.pdbx_strand_id
1 'polypeptide(L)'
;MEIEGILREFGLVLAVGLVSVPIARLLHLPLMVVLVVAGVIAGQSVTGLLSIPLGGVDTELVFTLGVALILFHGGLGISLRVISKTAVGLLLLAVPGVMLTAAIVAVAVMPLFGVSFQIALLAGAVLAATDPAILIPLFDTLGLRAKVAQTVVAESAINDPMGAILSLTVAGVVTAGSLDGFGPATDFARSIVIGIVLGVVAGLALAVLLSSHWSGVLRDSPAATLLALVALVYFSAEAIGGSAYLAAFIAGVIVGNKELLRISHHDHHEQLFEGYVAQTTDIVVLAVFVILGVNLDLGLLLDNLVPGLITMAVFILIARPVTVGLCLIPDRRGRWTRRELVFISWCRETGVVPVAIAGALLSDQVPGAELVSTLVTFAVLVTLLLQATTAGWLAARLGLLDGATEPR
;
A
#
# COMPACT_ATOMS: atom_id res chain seq x y z
N MET A 1 -14.42 -23.48 -8.85
CA MET A 1 -13.18 -24.05 -9.48
C MET A 1 -12.84 -25.32 -8.74
N GLU A 2 -12.43 -26.36 -9.48
CA GLU A 2 -11.91 -27.58 -8.84
C GLU A 2 -10.53 -27.28 -8.22
N ILE A 3 -10.18 -27.95 -7.14
CA ILE A 3 -8.89 -27.76 -6.40
C ILE A 3 -7.70 -27.81 -7.34
N GLU A 4 -7.74 -28.69 -8.36
CA GLU A 4 -6.67 -28.81 -9.38
C GLU A 4 -6.49 -27.51 -10.19
N GLY A 5 -7.58 -26.80 -10.50
CA GLY A 5 -7.54 -25.51 -11.18
C GLY A 5 -6.85 -24.43 -10.35
N ILE A 6 -7.22 -24.31 -9.07
CA ILE A 6 -6.63 -23.37 -8.13
C ILE A 6 -5.13 -23.64 -7.96
N LEU A 7 -4.77 -24.92 -7.79
CA LEU A 7 -3.37 -25.31 -7.61
C LEU A 7 -2.51 -25.01 -8.86
N ARG A 8 -3.08 -25.25 -10.07
CA ARG A 8 -2.43 -24.93 -11.33
C ARG A 8 -2.20 -23.42 -11.46
N GLU A 9 -3.23 -22.60 -11.20
CA GLU A 9 -3.13 -21.15 -11.31
C GLU A 9 -2.16 -20.57 -10.29
N PHE A 10 -2.19 -21.04 -9.06
CA PHE A 10 -1.23 -20.63 -8.03
C PHE A 10 0.21 -21.00 -8.44
N GLY A 11 0.42 -22.22 -8.95
CA GLY A 11 1.73 -22.64 -9.46
C GLY A 11 2.22 -21.79 -10.63
N LEU A 12 1.33 -21.44 -11.56
CA LEU A 12 1.66 -20.56 -12.70
C LEU A 12 1.97 -19.14 -12.26
N VAL A 13 1.21 -18.57 -11.31
CA VAL A 13 1.47 -17.25 -10.73
C VAL A 13 2.88 -17.19 -10.15
N LEU A 14 3.22 -18.16 -9.31
CA LEU A 14 4.57 -18.23 -8.73
C LEU A 14 5.65 -18.43 -9.81
N ALA A 15 5.40 -19.25 -10.83
CA ALA A 15 6.34 -19.45 -11.92
C ALA A 15 6.58 -18.17 -12.73
N VAL A 16 5.52 -17.44 -13.07
CA VAL A 16 5.60 -16.13 -13.74
C VAL A 16 6.37 -15.14 -12.85
N GLY A 17 6.06 -15.11 -11.54
CA GLY A 17 6.77 -14.30 -10.58
C GLY A 17 8.27 -14.61 -10.51
N LEU A 18 8.63 -15.88 -10.39
CA LEU A 18 10.02 -16.31 -10.33
C LEU A 18 10.82 -15.98 -11.60
N VAL A 19 10.22 -16.16 -12.78
CA VAL A 19 10.84 -15.77 -14.06
C VAL A 19 11.01 -14.25 -14.16
N SER A 20 10.14 -13.47 -13.55
CA SER A 20 10.22 -12.01 -13.54
C SER A 20 11.43 -11.49 -12.76
N VAL A 21 11.93 -12.21 -11.75
CA VAL A 21 13.09 -11.79 -10.94
C VAL A 21 14.36 -11.59 -11.76
N PRO A 22 14.85 -12.58 -12.53
CA PRO A 22 16.04 -12.39 -13.38
C PRO A 22 15.79 -11.35 -14.49
N ILE A 23 14.56 -11.24 -15.01
CA ILE A 23 14.22 -10.24 -16.03
C ILE A 23 14.34 -8.83 -15.46
N ALA A 24 13.82 -8.59 -14.26
CA ALA A 24 13.93 -7.29 -13.58
C ALA A 24 15.40 -6.88 -13.40
N ARG A 25 16.25 -7.80 -12.98
CA ARG A 25 17.70 -7.58 -12.85
C ARG A 25 18.37 -7.27 -14.19
N LEU A 26 18.03 -8.00 -15.24
CA LEU A 26 18.58 -7.81 -16.58
C LEU A 26 18.20 -6.45 -17.17
N LEU A 27 16.93 -6.06 -16.98
CA LEU A 27 16.40 -4.79 -17.50
C LEU A 27 16.72 -3.59 -16.61
N HIS A 28 17.28 -3.80 -15.40
CA HIS A 28 17.50 -2.77 -14.39
C HIS A 28 16.20 -2.03 -14.01
N LEU A 29 15.07 -2.75 -13.97
CA LEU A 29 13.77 -2.25 -13.59
C LEU A 29 13.38 -2.70 -12.18
N PRO A 30 12.57 -1.93 -11.44
CA PRO A 30 11.98 -2.39 -10.20
C PRO A 30 11.18 -3.69 -10.42
N LEU A 31 11.34 -4.66 -9.50
CA LEU A 31 10.73 -5.98 -9.65
C LEU A 31 9.20 -5.90 -9.84
N MET A 32 8.52 -5.03 -9.09
CA MET A 32 7.07 -4.84 -9.15
C MET A 32 6.57 -4.46 -10.54
N VAL A 33 7.32 -3.60 -11.23
CA VAL A 33 7.00 -3.21 -12.62
C VAL A 33 6.98 -4.44 -13.52
N VAL A 34 8.02 -5.28 -13.40
CA VAL A 34 8.13 -6.49 -14.24
C VAL A 34 7.07 -7.51 -13.88
N LEU A 35 6.74 -7.66 -12.59
CA LEU A 35 5.68 -8.56 -12.13
C LEU A 35 4.30 -8.16 -12.68
N VAL A 36 3.95 -6.88 -12.59
CA VAL A 36 2.67 -6.37 -13.12
C VAL A 36 2.61 -6.53 -14.64
N VAL A 37 3.68 -6.16 -15.36
CA VAL A 37 3.74 -6.34 -16.82
C VAL A 37 3.66 -7.83 -17.21
N ALA A 38 4.36 -8.71 -16.50
CA ALA A 38 4.28 -10.14 -16.71
C ALA A 38 2.87 -10.69 -16.44
N GLY A 39 2.21 -10.18 -15.40
CA GLY A 39 0.81 -10.47 -15.10
C GLY A 39 -0.14 -10.04 -16.22
N VAL A 40 0.01 -8.82 -16.74
CA VAL A 40 -0.75 -8.33 -17.90
C VAL A 40 -0.56 -9.25 -19.12
N ILE A 41 0.69 -9.64 -19.41
CA ILE A 41 1.00 -10.55 -20.53
C ILE A 41 0.36 -11.92 -20.30
N ALA A 42 0.43 -12.46 -19.07
CA ALA A 42 -0.14 -13.75 -18.73
C ALA A 42 -1.68 -13.73 -18.61
N GLY A 43 -2.26 -12.57 -18.37
CA GLY A 43 -3.70 -12.38 -18.19
C GLY A 43 -4.52 -12.49 -19.48
N GLN A 44 -5.83 -12.40 -19.33
CA GLN A 44 -6.79 -12.53 -20.44
C GLN A 44 -6.63 -11.46 -21.52
N SER A 45 -6.10 -10.29 -21.15
CA SER A 45 -5.91 -9.17 -22.08
C SER A 45 -4.89 -9.47 -23.18
N VAL A 46 -3.95 -10.43 -23.00
CA VAL A 46 -2.89 -10.73 -23.96
C VAL A 46 -2.81 -12.23 -24.31
N THR A 47 -2.44 -13.10 -23.38
CA THR A 47 -2.22 -14.54 -23.69
C THR A 47 -3.32 -15.46 -23.19
N GLY A 48 -4.07 -15.05 -22.18
CA GLY A 48 -5.07 -15.90 -21.53
C GLY A 48 -4.50 -17.09 -20.75
N LEU A 49 -3.20 -17.07 -20.41
CA LEU A 49 -2.53 -18.15 -19.66
C LEU A 49 -3.08 -18.25 -18.23
N LEU A 50 -3.38 -17.11 -17.62
CA LEU A 50 -3.94 -16.97 -16.27
C LEU A 50 -5.34 -16.34 -16.35
N SER A 51 -6.28 -16.92 -15.59
CA SER A 51 -7.65 -16.44 -15.49
C SER A 51 -8.10 -16.45 -14.03
N ILE A 52 -7.63 -15.47 -13.27
CA ILE A 52 -7.85 -15.36 -11.82
C ILE A 52 -8.74 -14.14 -11.55
N PRO A 53 -10.05 -14.32 -11.32
CA PRO A 53 -10.96 -13.20 -11.08
C PRO A 53 -10.72 -12.58 -9.69
N LEU A 54 -10.81 -11.24 -9.58
CA LEU A 54 -10.64 -10.52 -8.30
C LEU A 54 -11.69 -10.85 -7.25
N GLY A 55 -12.89 -11.29 -7.63
CA GLY A 55 -13.97 -11.63 -6.70
C GLY A 55 -13.95 -13.08 -6.19
N GLY A 56 -12.90 -13.85 -6.44
CA GLY A 56 -12.76 -15.21 -5.91
C GLY A 56 -12.24 -15.22 -4.46
N VAL A 57 -12.75 -16.15 -3.64
CA VAL A 57 -12.31 -16.31 -2.23
C VAL A 57 -10.80 -16.56 -2.12
N ASP A 58 -10.22 -17.28 -3.07
CA ASP A 58 -8.80 -17.56 -3.21
C ASP A 58 -7.99 -16.28 -3.46
N THR A 59 -8.44 -15.44 -4.37
CA THR A 59 -7.81 -14.16 -4.70
C THR A 59 -7.94 -13.18 -3.53
N GLU A 60 -9.13 -13.09 -2.95
CA GLU A 60 -9.39 -12.25 -1.80
C GLU A 60 -8.49 -12.63 -0.60
N LEU A 61 -8.33 -13.93 -0.34
CA LEU A 61 -7.43 -14.41 0.70
C LEU A 61 -5.98 -14.00 0.45
N VAL A 62 -5.49 -14.17 -0.80
CA VAL A 62 -4.11 -13.79 -1.17
C VAL A 62 -3.89 -12.28 -1.02
N PHE A 63 -4.82 -11.45 -1.47
CA PHE A 63 -4.72 -10.00 -1.31
C PHE A 63 -4.81 -9.59 0.15
N THR A 64 -5.81 -10.07 0.87
CA THR A 64 -6.07 -9.69 2.27
C THR A 64 -4.90 -10.06 3.17
N LEU A 65 -4.53 -11.35 3.19
CA LEU A 65 -3.42 -11.82 4.01
C LEU A 65 -2.08 -11.30 3.51
N GLY A 66 -1.93 -11.22 2.19
CA GLY A 66 -0.73 -10.73 1.55
C GLY A 66 -0.43 -9.27 1.89
N VAL A 67 -1.40 -8.38 1.71
CA VAL A 67 -1.24 -6.95 2.07
C VAL A 67 -1.00 -6.79 3.57
N ALA A 68 -1.69 -7.55 4.42
CA ALA A 68 -1.47 -7.50 5.87
C ALA A 68 -0.04 -7.92 6.26
N LEU A 69 0.53 -8.97 5.61
CA LEU A 69 1.92 -9.41 5.81
C LEU A 69 2.93 -8.35 5.32
N ILE A 70 2.69 -7.77 4.15
CA ILE A 70 3.54 -6.70 3.61
C ILE A 70 3.55 -5.48 4.54
N LEU A 71 2.38 -5.08 5.04
CA LEU A 71 2.26 -3.97 5.98
C LEU A 71 2.92 -4.27 7.32
N PHE A 72 2.77 -5.49 7.84
CA PHE A 72 3.49 -5.92 9.04
C PHE A 72 5.01 -5.85 8.85
N HIS A 73 5.53 -6.36 7.72
CA HIS A 73 6.95 -6.26 7.36
C HIS A 73 7.40 -4.79 7.24
N GLY A 74 6.64 -3.97 6.52
CA GLY A 74 6.90 -2.53 6.44
C GLY A 74 6.96 -1.86 7.81
N GLY A 75 6.06 -2.24 8.72
CA GLY A 75 6.05 -1.78 10.09
C GLY A 75 7.32 -2.15 10.87
N LEU A 76 7.85 -3.37 10.69
CA LEU A 76 9.12 -3.80 11.33
C LEU A 76 10.27 -2.86 11.02
N GLY A 77 10.37 -2.35 9.79
CA GLY A 77 11.43 -1.43 9.35
C GLY A 77 11.29 0.01 9.88
N ILE A 78 10.16 0.38 10.50
CA ILE A 78 9.90 1.74 10.96
C ILE A 78 10.56 2.02 12.31
N SER A 79 11.43 3.04 12.35
CA SER A 79 12.02 3.52 13.60
C SER A 79 11.14 4.60 14.25
N LEU A 80 10.62 4.32 15.45
CA LEU A 80 9.85 5.30 16.23
C LEU A 80 10.65 6.58 16.53
N ARG A 81 12.00 6.50 16.62
CA ARG A 81 12.87 7.67 16.81
C ARG A 81 12.85 8.59 15.59
N VAL A 82 12.81 8.03 14.39
CA VAL A 82 12.77 8.80 13.14
C VAL A 82 11.39 9.39 12.95
N ILE A 83 10.35 8.56 13.06
CA ILE A 83 8.95 8.97 12.86
C ILE A 83 8.51 10.00 13.89
N SER A 84 8.96 9.94 15.14
CA SER A 84 8.60 10.94 16.16
C SER A 84 8.96 12.39 15.78
N LYS A 85 9.98 12.57 14.93
CA LYS A 85 10.41 13.89 14.44
C LYS A 85 9.54 14.39 13.30
N THR A 86 8.92 13.50 12.54
CA THR A 86 8.10 13.78 11.34
C THR A 86 6.61 13.49 11.55
N ALA A 87 6.21 13.10 12.78
CA ALA A 87 4.87 12.62 13.09
C ALA A 87 3.75 13.60 12.69
N VAL A 88 3.96 14.90 12.90
CA VAL A 88 2.95 15.93 12.55
C VAL A 88 2.74 15.97 11.04
N GLY A 89 3.83 16.06 10.26
CA GLY A 89 3.76 16.06 8.80
C GLY A 89 3.16 14.75 8.27
N LEU A 90 3.55 13.61 8.87
CA LEU A 90 3.02 12.30 8.52
C LEU A 90 1.50 12.21 8.73
N LEU A 91 0.99 12.62 9.89
CA LEU A 91 -0.44 12.62 10.17
C LEU A 91 -1.22 13.59 9.27
N LEU A 92 -0.63 14.75 8.97
CA LEU A 92 -1.23 15.69 8.03
C LEU A 92 -1.30 15.13 6.60
N LEU A 93 -0.29 14.39 6.15
CA LEU A 93 -0.32 13.72 4.85
C LEU A 93 -1.33 12.58 4.82
N ALA A 94 -1.33 11.74 5.85
CA ALA A 94 -2.09 10.50 5.86
C ALA A 94 -3.59 10.69 6.10
N VAL A 95 -4.04 11.78 6.73
CA VAL A 95 -5.47 12.02 7.01
C VAL A 95 -6.01 13.17 6.17
N PRO A 96 -5.75 14.46 6.47
CA PRO A 96 -6.28 15.55 5.62
C PRO A 96 -5.68 15.55 4.22
N GLY A 97 -4.45 15.02 4.04
CA GLY A 97 -3.81 14.89 2.73
C GLY A 97 -4.54 13.91 1.80
N VAL A 98 -5.05 12.80 2.32
CA VAL A 98 -5.89 11.85 1.57
C VAL A 98 -7.17 12.54 1.11
N MET A 99 -7.87 13.24 2.00
CA MET A 99 -9.10 13.96 1.67
C MET A 99 -8.85 15.05 0.61
N LEU A 100 -7.76 15.81 0.76
CA LEU A 100 -7.38 16.85 -0.19
C LEU A 100 -7.05 16.27 -1.56
N THR A 101 -6.30 15.16 -1.60
CA THR A 101 -5.98 14.45 -2.86
C THR A 101 -7.26 13.96 -3.53
N ALA A 102 -8.17 13.33 -2.78
CA ALA A 102 -9.44 12.85 -3.30
C ALA A 102 -10.28 14.00 -3.89
N ALA A 103 -10.35 15.13 -3.20
CA ALA A 103 -11.08 16.32 -3.67
C ALA A 103 -10.49 16.92 -4.95
N ILE A 104 -9.16 17.07 -5.03
CA ILE A 104 -8.48 17.62 -6.23
C ILE A 104 -8.71 16.69 -7.44
N VAL A 105 -8.57 15.37 -7.24
CA VAL A 105 -8.83 14.39 -8.30
C VAL A 105 -10.29 14.42 -8.72
N ALA A 106 -11.23 14.50 -7.78
CA ALA A 106 -12.66 14.58 -8.07
C ALA A 106 -13.02 15.79 -8.97
N VAL A 107 -12.43 16.96 -8.70
CA VAL A 107 -12.62 18.17 -9.51
C VAL A 107 -12.16 17.97 -10.95
N ALA A 108 -11.14 17.16 -11.17
CA ALA A 108 -10.67 16.84 -12.53
C ALA A 108 -11.53 15.75 -13.20
N VAL A 109 -11.86 14.67 -12.47
CA VAL A 109 -12.62 13.52 -12.97
C VAL A 109 -14.03 13.91 -13.39
N MET A 110 -14.71 14.74 -12.60
CA MET A 110 -16.09 15.17 -12.85
C MET A 110 -16.33 15.70 -14.28
N PRO A 111 -15.61 16.71 -14.78
CA PRO A 111 -15.80 17.21 -16.13
C PRO A 111 -15.22 16.31 -17.22
N LEU A 112 -14.15 15.55 -16.96
CA LEU A 112 -13.49 14.69 -17.94
C LEU A 112 -14.34 13.48 -18.32
N PHE A 113 -15.10 12.94 -17.36
CA PHE A 113 -15.94 11.75 -17.55
C PHE A 113 -17.45 12.04 -17.51
N GLY A 114 -17.85 13.30 -17.24
CA GLY A 114 -19.27 13.70 -17.21
C GLY A 114 -20.06 13.03 -16.08
N VAL A 115 -19.40 12.68 -14.96
CA VAL A 115 -20.02 11.98 -13.83
C VAL A 115 -20.37 12.95 -12.69
N SER A 116 -21.23 12.50 -11.76
CA SER A 116 -21.55 13.26 -10.55
C SER A 116 -20.32 13.47 -9.66
N PHE A 117 -20.36 14.50 -8.82
CA PHE A 117 -19.28 14.77 -7.87
C PHE A 117 -19.02 13.60 -6.92
N GLN A 118 -20.09 12.89 -6.50
CA GLN A 118 -19.96 11.73 -5.61
C GLN A 118 -19.17 10.58 -6.26
N ILE A 119 -19.45 10.26 -7.52
CA ILE A 119 -18.70 9.24 -8.27
C ILE A 119 -17.26 9.68 -8.51
N ALA A 120 -17.04 10.95 -8.86
CA ALA A 120 -15.72 11.50 -9.02
C ALA A 120 -14.92 11.49 -7.71
N LEU A 121 -15.57 11.79 -6.57
CA LEU A 121 -14.98 11.74 -5.24
C LEU A 121 -14.65 10.29 -4.83
N LEU A 122 -15.49 9.32 -5.20
CA LEU A 122 -15.20 7.89 -4.99
C LEU A 122 -13.91 7.49 -5.72
N ALA A 123 -13.77 7.85 -6.99
CA ALA A 123 -12.55 7.60 -7.74
C ALA A 123 -11.33 8.28 -7.11
N GLY A 124 -11.47 9.55 -6.70
CA GLY A 124 -10.41 10.28 -6.00
C GLY A 124 -10.03 9.65 -4.65
N ALA A 125 -11.00 9.13 -3.89
CA ALA A 125 -10.78 8.47 -2.61
C ALA A 125 -9.99 7.16 -2.78
N VAL A 126 -10.36 6.33 -3.75
CA VAL A 126 -9.65 5.08 -4.06
C VAL A 126 -8.22 5.37 -4.53
N LEU A 127 -8.03 6.34 -5.42
CA LEU A 127 -6.71 6.75 -5.90
C LEU A 127 -5.85 7.41 -4.81
N ALA A 128 -6.45 7.92 -3.74
CA ALA A 128 -5.70 8.57 -2.68
C ALA A 128 -4.91 7.59 -1.80
N ALA A 129 -5.23 6.32 -1.76
CA ALA A 129 -4.40 5.27 -1.16
C ALA A 129 -3.13 5.02 -2.00
N THR A 130 -2.01 4.71 -1.34
CA THR A 130 -0.71 4.42 -1.96
C THR A 130 -0.17 3.10 -1.43
N ASP A 131 0.74 2.45 -2.14
CA ASP A 131 1.17 1.09 -1.79
C ASP A 131 2.59 1.07 -1.19
N PRO A 132 2.74 0.81 0.12
CA PRO A 132 4.06 0.67 0.74
C PRO A 132 4.82 -0.57 0.25
N ALA A 133 4.12 -1.58 -0.29
CA ALA A 133 4.73 -2.79 -0.82
C ALA A 133 5.66 -2.52 -2.00
N ILE A 134 5.38 -1.48 -2.78
CA ILE A 134 6.24 -1.03 -3.88
C ILE A 134 7.43 -0.24 -3.33
N LEU A 135 7.16 0.65 -2.37
CA LEU A 135 8.13 1.62 -1.86
C LEU A 135 9.20 0.96 -0.99
N ILE A 136 8.85 -0.02 -0.17
CA ILE A 136 9.79 -0.66 0.75
C ILE A 136 10.97 -1.29 0.00
N PRO A 137 10.79 -2.26 -0.92
CA PRO A 137 11.90 -2.87 -1.62
C PRO A 137 12.63 -1.89 -2.55
N LEU A 138 11.91 -0.90 -3.10
CA LEU A 138 12.52 0.14 -3.92
C LEU A 138 13.50 0.97 -3.10
N PHE A 139 13.11 1.43 -1.91
CA PHE A 139 13.94 2.30 -1.07
C PHE A 139 15.10 1.54 -0.42
N ASP A 140 14.90 0.26 -0.07
CA ASP A 140 15.96 -0.61 0.44
C ASP A 140 17.07 -0.81 -0.60
N THR A 141 16.71 -0.99 -1.87
CA THR A 141 17.70 -1.14 -2.95
C THR A 141 18.41 0.18 -3.31
N LEU A 142 17.74 1.31 -3.11
CA LEU A 142 18.32 2.64 -3.45
C LEU A 142 19.22 3.20 -2.37
N GLY A 143 19.15 2.74 -1.12
CA GLY A 143 19.87 3.35 0.00
C GLY A 143 19.43 4.80 0.25
N LEU A 144 18.13 5.06 0.26
CA LEU A 144 17.55 6.38 0.47
C LEU A 144 17.72 6.81 1.95
N ARG A 145 17.94 8.10 2.20
CA ARG A 145 18.02 8.65 3.57
C ARG A 145 16.82 8.22 4.42
N ALA A 146 17.10 7.63 5.58
CA ALA A 146 16.10 7.00 6.46
C ALA A 146 14.88 7.92 6.77
N LYS A 147 15.11 9.23 6.99
CA LYS A 147 14.03 10.20 7.23
C LYS A 147 13.02 10.21 6.09
N VAL A 148 13.47 10.26 4.84
CA VAL A 148 12.60 10.34 3.66
C VAL A 148 11.93 8.99 3.42
N ALA A 149 12.72 7.91 3.39
CA ALA A 149 12.23 6.55 3.16
C ALA A 149 11.14 6.17 4.18
N GLN A 150 11.45 6.28 5.48
CA GLN A 150 10.52 5.89 6.54
C GLN A 150 9.27 6.79 6.60
N THR A 151 9.38 8.09 6.27
CA THR A 151 8.20 8.96 6.22
C THR A 151 7.26 8.56 5.08
N VAL A 152 7.79 8.29 3.88
CA VAL A 152 6.96 7.89 2.73
C VAL A 152 6.34 6.53 2.96
N VAL A 153 7.10 5.55 3.48
CA VAL A 153 6.57 4.21 3.81
C VAL A 153 5.50 4.29 4.89
N ALA A 154 5.74 5.06 5.96
CA ALA A 154 4.76 5.21 7.04
C ALA A 154 3.52 6.00 6.60
N GLU A 155 3.68 7.03 5.74
CA GLU A 155 2.55 7.72 5.12
C GLU A 155 1.69 6.72 4.35
N SER A 156 2.31 5.93 3.50
CA SER A 156 1.65 4.96 2.64
C SER A 156 0.87 3.93 3.46
N ALA A 157 1.49 3.38 4.50
CA ALA A 157 0.87 2.39 5.38
C ALA A 157 -0.33 2.95 6.20
N ILE A 158 -0.36 4.26 6.46
CA ILE A 158 -1.48 4.90 7.16
C ILE A 158 -2.55 5.39 6.18
N ASN A 159 -2.15 5.88 5.00
CA ASN A 159 -3.12 6.40 4.04
C ASN A 159 -3.95 5.30 3.36
N ASP A 160 -3.45 4.05 3.30
CA ASP A 160 -4.21 2.91 2.76
C ASP A 160 -5.52 2.67 3.53
N PRO A 161 -5.50 2.45 4.86
CA PRO A 161 -6.74 2.36 5.61
C PRO A 161 -7.58 3.64 5.54
N MET A 162 -6.94 4.83 5.46
CA MET A 162 -7.66 6.08 5.30
C MET A 162 -8.41 6.16 3.97
N GLY A 163 -7.73 5.80 2.86
CA GLY A 163 -8.31 5.74 1.53
C GLY A 163 -9.42 4.69 1.44
N ALA A 164 -9.23 3.52 2.05
CA ALA A 164 -10.25 2.47 2.09
C ALA A 164 -11.52 2.94 2.82
N ILE A 165 -11.40 3.50 4.02
CA ILE A 165 -12.55 3.97 4.79
C ILE A 165 -13.24 5.15 4.08
N LEU A 166 -12.48 6.09 3.50
CA LEU A 166 -13.04 7.19 2.73
C LEU A 166 -13.80 6.67 1.51
N SER A 167 -13.23 5.68 0.80
CA SER A 167 -13.84 5.06 -0.38
C SER A 167 -15.16 4.35 -0.03
N LEU A 168 -15.17 3.55 1.04
CA LEU A 168 -16.38 2.86 1.50
C LEU A 168 -17.45 3.84 1.98
N THR A 169 -17.03 4.90 2.67
CA THR A 169 -17.93 5.99 3.10
C THR A 169 -18.58 6.67 1.89
N VAL A 170 -17.79 7.04 0.88
CA VAL A 170 -18.30 7.68 -0.33
C VAL A 170 -19.15 6.69 -1.16
N ALA A 171 -18.76 5.41 -1.24
CA ALA A 171 -19.55 4.37 -1.88
C ALA A 171 -20.94 4.23 -1.25
N GLY A 172 -21.01 4.24 0.09
CA GLY A 172 -22.28 4.27 0.82
C GLY A 172 -23.17 5.47 0.45
N VAL A 173 -22.57 6.66 0.30
CA VAL A 173 -23.28 7.88 -0.15
C VAL A 173 -23.77 7.75 -1.59
N VAL A 174 -22.94 7.19 -2.49
CA VAL A 174 -23.30 6.96 -3.90
C VAL A 174 -24.48 5.99 -4.01
N THR A 175 -24.49 4.95 -3.19
CA THR A 175 -25.53 3.89 -3.21
C THR A 175 -26.81 4.35 -2.53
N ALA A 176 -26.72 5.03 -1.37
CA ALA A 176 -27.88 5.49 -0.60
C ALA A 176 -28.51 6.80 -1.13
N GLY A 177 -27.75 7.57 -1.95
CA GLY A 177 -28.20 8.86 -2.49
C GLY A 177 -28.25 10.01 -1.49
N SER A 178 -27.90 9.80 -0.22
CA SER A 178 -27.89 10.83 0.82
C SER A 178 -26.76 10.65 1.82
N LEU A 179 -26.29 11.78 2.37
CA LEU A 179 -25.38 11.81 3.51
C LEU A 179 -26.21 11.83 4.79
N ASP A 180 -26.39 10.67 5.42
CA ASP A 180 -27.08 10.59 6.71
C ASP A 180 -26.10 10.91 7.86
N GLY A 181 -25.97 12.21 8.18
CA GLY A 181 -25.37 12.67 9.42
C GLY A 181 -23.85 12.50 9.60
N PHE A 182 -23.40 12.56 10.87
CA PHE A 182 -21.97 12.42 11.26
C PHE A 182 -21.52 10.95 11.40
N GLY A 183 -22.38 9.96 11.13
CA GLY A 183 -22.09 8.53 11.26
C GLY A 183 -20.78 8.12 10.58
N PRO A 184 -20.57 8.43 9.29
CA PRO A 184 -19.37 8.05 8.56
C PRO A 184 -18.05 8.58 9.17
N ALA A 185 -18.05 9.80 9.70
CA ALA A 185 -16.86 10.38 10.33
C ALA A 185 -16.53 9.72 11.68
N THR A 186 -17.56 9.33 12.45
CA THR A 186 -17.37 8.60 13.71
C THR A 186 -16.88 7.17 13.47
N ASP A 187 -17.40 6.50 12.44
CA ASP A 187 -16.97 5.15 12.06
C ASP A 187 -15.52 5.16 11.55
N PHE A 188 -15.16 6.19 10.78
CA PHE A 188 -13.79 6.44 10.36
C PHE A 188 -12.84 6.58 11.57
N ALA A 189 -13.15 7.48 12.51
CA ALA A 189 -12.32 7.68 13.69
C ALA A 189 -12.25 6.43 14.58
N ARG A 190 -13.38 5.74 14.75
CA ARG A 190 -13.47 4.48 15.51
C ARG A 190 -12.60 3.39 14.88
N SER A 191 -12.65 3.21 13.57
CA SER A 191 -11.87 2.20 12.84
C SER A 191 -10.36 2.40 13.03
N ILE A 192 -9.89 3.67 12.98
CA ILE A 192 -8.49 4.01 13.25
C ILE A 192 -8.10 3.66 14.69
N VAL A 193 -8.88 4.12 15.66
CA VAL A 193 -8.57 3.93 17.08
C VAL A 193 -8.51 2.44 17.42
N ILE A 194 -9.49 1.67 16.97
CA ILE A 194 -9.53 0.21 17.18
C ILE A 194 -8.32 -0.45 16.51
N GLY A 195 -7.99 -0.10 15.26
CA GLY A 195 -6.84 -0.63 14.55
C GLY A 195 -5.52 -0.38 15.29
N ILE A 196 -5.32 0.86 15.77
CA ILE A 196 -4.13 1.21 16.57
C ILE A 196 -4.07 0.41 17.87
N VAL A 197 -5.16 0.37 18.65
CA VAL A 197 -5.19 -0.32 19.94
C VAL A 197 -4.91 -1.81 19.76
N LEU A 198 -5.59 -2.47 18.82
CA LEU A 198 -5.35 -3.88 18.53
C LEU A 198 -3.94 -4.14 18.01
N GLY A 199 -3.44 -3.31 17.12
CA GLY A 199 -2.08 -3.44 16.62
C GLY A 199 -1.03 -3.31 17.73
N VAL A 200 -1.21 -2.38 18.67
CA VAL A 200 -0.33 -2.24 19.85
C VAL A 200 -0.43 -3.48 20.73
N VAL A 201 -1.64 -3.93 21.08
CA VAL A 201 -1.83 -5.11 21.94
C VAL A 201 -1.22 -6.36 21.30
N ALA A 202 -1.49 -6.59 20.03
CA ALA A 202 -0.97 -7.75 19.30
C ALA A 202 0.56 -7.69 19.13
N GLY A 203 1.09 -6.51 18.79
CA GLY A 203 2.53 -6.28 18.66
C GLY A 203 3.27 -6.50 20.00
N LEU A 204 2.72 -6.01 21.11
CA LEU A 204 3.27 -6.26 22.45
C LEU A 204 3.19 -7.74 22.82
N ALA A 205 2.05 -8.39 22.58
CA ALA A 205 1.88 -9.82 22.81
C ALA A 205 2.92 -10.64 22.03
N LEU A 206 3.10 -10.34 20.74
CA LEU A 206 4.11 -11.01 19.91
C LEU A 206 5.53 -10.75 20.41
N ALA A 207 5.88 -9.50 20.72
CA ALA A 207 7.19 -9.15 21.23
C ALA A 207 7.53 -9.92 22.53
N VAL A 208 6.54 -10.10 23.43
CA VAL A 208 6.69 -10.89 24.64
C VAL A 208 6.80 -12.39 24.33
N LEU A 209 5.95 -12.93 23.45
CA LEU A 209 5.94 -14.35 23.10
C LEU A 209 7.21 -14.82 22.38
N LEU A 210 7.85 -13.93 21.62
CA LEU A 210 9.13 -14.18 20.97
C LEU A 210 10.33 -13.90 21.87
N SER A 211 10.16 -13.15 22.96
CA SER A 211 11.25 -12.76 23.87
C SER A 211 11.76 -13.93 24.70
N SER A 212 13.09 -14.11 24.70
CA SER A 212 13.76 -15.11 25.55
C SER A 212 13.62 -14.85 27.05
N HIS A 213 13.35 -13.60 27.44
CA HIS A 213 13.26 -13.18 28.83
C HIS A 213 11.92 -13.48 29.49
N TRP A 214 10.83 -13.62 28.69
CA TRP A 214 9.48 -13.76 29.24
C TRP A 214 8.90 -15.16 29.07
N SER A 215 8.77 -15.65 27.85
CA SER A 215 8.19 -16.96 27.62
C SER A 215 8.91 -17.80 26.56
N GLY A 216 9.34 -17.18 25.46
CA GLY A 216 9.99 -17.86 24.33
C GLY A 216 9.19 -18.99 23.68
N VAL A 217 7.90 -19.14 24.03
CA VAL A 217 7.07 -20.31 23.67
C VAL A 217 6.92 -20.47 22.16
N LEU A 218 6.91 -19.37 21.39
CA LEU A 218 6.71 -19.41 19.95
C LEU A 218 8.01 -19.23 19.14
N ARG A 219 9.12 -19.25 19.83
CA ARG A 219 10.45 -18.96 19.29
C ARG A 219 10.92 -19.97 18.24
N ASP A 220 10.51 -21.24 18.44
CA ASP A 220 10.93 -22.35 17.58
C ASP A 220 10.10 -22.49 16.30
N SER A 221 9.04 -21.69 16.14
CA SER A 221 8.12 -21.75 14.99
C SER A 221 7.81 -20.36 14.43
N PRO A 222 8.83 -19.59 13.99
CA PRO A 222 8.66 -18.18 13.63
C PRO A 222 7.72 -17.96 12.43
N ALA A 223 7.74 -18.84 11.43
CA ALA A 223 6.88 -18.73 10.27
C ALA A 223 5.39 -18.95 10.61
N ALA A 224 5.10 -20.00 11.39
CA ALA A 224 3.73 -20.27 11.84
C ALA A 224 3.21 -19.15 12.75
N THR A 225 4.07 -18.64 13.63
CA THR A 225 3.75 -17.52 14.54
C THR A 225 3.40 -16.27 13.75
N LEU A 226 4.18 -15.92 12.71
CA LEU A 226 3.91 -14.78 11.83
C LEU A 226 2.54 -14.89 11.17
N LEU A 227 2.30 -16.01 10.47
CA LEU A 227 1.06 -16.22 9.73
C LEU A 227 -0.17 -16.21 10.64
N ALA A 228 -0.08 -16.96 11.76
CA ALA A 228 -1.18 -17.02 12.73
C ALA A 228 -1.46 -15.65 13.36
N LEU A 229 -0.42 -14.91 13.74
CA LEU A 229 -0.59 -13.59 14.33
C LEU A 229 -1.23 -12.62 13.37
N VAL A 230 -0.66 -12.47 12.15
CA VAL A 230 -1.16 -11.50 11.17
C VAL A 230 -2.61 -11.82 10.81
N ALA A 231 -2.95 -13.11 10.62
CA ALA A 231 -4.32 -13.53 10.34
C ALA A 231 -5.28 -13.24 11.51
N LEU A 232 -4.85 -13.50 12.76
CA LEU A 232 -5.66 -13.24 13.96
C LEU A 232 -5.83 -11.75 14.22
N VAL A 233 -4.79 -10.95 14.03
CA VAL A 233 -4.86 -9.48 14.16
C VAL A 233 -5.82 -8.90 13.13
N TYR A 234 -5.68 -9.35 11.87
CA TYR A 234 -6.58 -8.93 10.79
C TYR A 234 -8.03 -9.27 11.13
N PHE A 235 -8.32 -10.54 11.41
CA PHE A 235 -9.66 -11.01 11.74
C PHE A 235 -10.25 -10.30 12.97
N SER A 236 -9.46 -10.13 14.03
CA SER A 236 -9.94 -9.49 15.26
C SER A 236 -10.26 -8.01 15.05
N ALA A 237 -9.45 -7.31 14.24
CA ALA A 237 -9.69 -5.90 13.92
C ALA A 237 -10.97 -5.75 13.08
N GLU A 238 -11.12 -6.55 12.03
CA GLU A 238 -12.29 -6.56 11.17
C GLU A 238 -13.57 -6.86 11.96
N ALA A 239 -13.55 -7.89 12.81
CA ALA A 239 -14.71 -8.36 13.60
C ALA A 239 -15.29 -7.29 14.53
N ILE A 240 -14.48 -6.32 14.98
CA ILE A 240 -14.94 -5.23 15.89
C ILE A 240 -15.01 -3.86 15.20
N GLY A 241 -14.89 -3.84 13.85
CA GLY A 241 -15.00 -2.63 13.04
C GLY A 241 -13.77 -1.73 13.10
N GLY A 242 -12.59 -2.32 13.32
CA GLY A 242 -11.29 -1.64 13.25
C GLY A 242 -10.63 -1.80 11.88
N SER A 243 -9.65 -0.95 11.57
CA SER A 243 -8.82 -1.12 10.38
C SER A 243 -7.82 -2.26 10.60
N ALA A 244 -8.06 -3.38 9.92
CA ALA A 244 -7.25 -4.58 10.01
C ALA A 244 -5.83 -4.37 9.45
N TYR A 245 -5.70 -3.65 8.34
CA TYR A 245 -4.41 -3.31 7.74
C TYR A 245 -3.58 -2.39 8.64
N LEU A 246 -4.22 -1.38 9.25
CA LEU A 246 -3.55 -0.50 10.21
C LEU A 246 -3.10 -1.29 11.45
N ALA A 247 -3.92 -2.23 11.93
CA ALA A 247 -3.56 -3.08 13.07
C ALA A 247 -2.33 -3.96 12.75
N ALA A 248 -2.26 -4.57 11.57
CA ALA A 248 -1.10 -5.35 11.13
C ALA A 248 0.17 -4.48 11.03
N PHE A 249 0.08 -3.28 10.43
CA PHE A 249 1.19 -2.35 10.36
C PHE A 249 1.69 -1.92 11.75
N ILE A 250 0.79 -1.50 12.64
CA ILE A 250 1.15 -1.07 14.00
C ILE A 250 1.76 -2.22 14.80
N ALA A 251 1.25 -3.46 14.64
CA ALA A 251 1.86 -4.63 15.26
C ALA A 251 3.32 -4.82 14.80
N GLY A 252 3.59 -4.67 13.49
CA GLY A 252 4.94 -4.66 12.95
C GLY A 252 5.82 -3.56 13.56
N VAL A 253 5.31 -2.31 13.63
CA VAL A 253 6.04 -1.18 14.26
C VAL A 253 6.41 -1.48 15.71
N ILE A 254 5.50 -2.06 16.50
CA ILE A 254 5.77 -2.39 17.89
C ILE A 254 6.86 -3.47 18.02
N VAL A 255 6.77 -4.52 17.20
CA VAL A 255 7.77 -5.61 17.19
C VAL A 255 9.14 -5.09 16.74
N GLY A 256 9.20 -4.27 15.71
CA GLY A 256 10.44 -3.68 15.22
C GLY A 256 11.11 -2.68 16.19
N ASN A 257 10.36 -2.18 17.20
CA ASN A 257 10.89 -1.26 18.22
C ASN A 257 10.93 -1.85 19.64
N LYS A 258 10.90 -3.17 19.78
CA LYS A 258 10.87 -3.86 21.08
C LYS A 258 12.06 -3.55 21.99
N GLU A 259 13.24 -3.27 21.42
CA GLU A 259 14.41 -2.83 22.19
C GLU A 259 14.19 -1.45 22.83
N LEU A 260 13.61 -0.51 22.07
CA LEU A 260 13.26 0.82 22.58
C LEU A 260 12.22 0.72 23.70
N LEU A 261 11.32 -0.27 23.60
CA LEU A 261 10.30 -0.58 24.59
C LEU A 261 10.83 -1.43 25.76
N ARG A 262 12.12 -1.80 25.77
CA ARG A 262 12.80 -2.61 26.80
C ARG A 262 12.17 -4.00 26.99
N ILE A 263 11.59 -4.59 25.94
CA ILE A 263 10.93 -5.90 26.00
C ILE A 263 11.95 -7.02 25.74
N SER A 264 12.87 -6.84 24.80
CA SER A 264 13.87 -7.83 24.43
C SER A 264 15.14 -7.14 23.91
N HIS A 265 16.25 -7.88 23.92
CA HIS A 265 17.47 -7.52 23.21
C HIS A 265 17.58 -8.29 21.91
N HIS A 266 18.29 -7.74 20.93
CA HIS A 266 18.53 -8.38 19.65
C HIS A 266 19.29 -9.70 19.85
N ASP A 267 18.70 -10.83 19.41
CA ASP A 267 19.33 -12.15 19.49
C ASP A 267 19.22 -12.91 18.16
N HIS A 268 19.92 -14.06 18.06
CA HIS A 268 19.95 -14.87 16.83
C HIS A 268 18.55 -15.32 16.35
N HIS A 269 17.63 -15.63 17.26
CA HIS A 269 16.26 -16.05 16.88
C HIS A 269 15.44 -14.92 16.31
N GLU A 270 15.72 -13.69 16.69
CA GLU A 270 15.10 -12.51 16.12
C GLU A 270 15.51 -12.32 14.65
N GLN A 271 16.80 -12.48 14.35
CA GLN A 271 17.27 -12.45 12.97
C GLN A 271 16.61 -13.54 12.12
N LEU A 272 16.39 -14.72 12.69
CA LEU A 272 15.65 -15.79 12.03
C LEU A 272 14.19 -15.37 11.77
N PHE A 273 13.51 -14.79 12.76
CA PHE A 273 12.12 -14.32 12.59
C PHE A 273 12.02 -13.25 11.50
N GLU A 274 12.88 -12.23 11.55
CA GLU A 274 12.93 -11.18 10.52
C GLU A 274 13.24 -11.76 9.12
N GLY A 275 14.15 -12.73 9.03
CA GLY A 275 14.43 -13.46 7.80
C GLY A 275 13.22 -14.21 7.24
N TYR A 276 12.43 -14.87 8.10
CA TYR A 276 11.18 -15.52 7.69
C TYR A 276 10.11 -14.53 7.26
N VAL A 277 9.98 -13.40 7.95
CA VAL A 277 9.05 -12.32 7.55
C VAL A 277 9.43 -11.82 6.16
N ALA A 278 10.69 -11.51 5.92
CA ALA A 278 11.16 -11.04 4.62
C ALA A 278 10.90 -12.08 3.49
N GLN A 279 11.28 -13.34 3.70
CA GLN A 279 11.07 -14.41 2.70
C GLN A 279 9.58 -14.65 2.40
N THR A 280 8.73 -14.64 3.44
CA THR A 280 7.28 -14.82 3.26
C THR A 280 6.71 -13.64 2.50
N THR A 281 7.14 -12.42 2.82
CA THR A 281 6.73 -11.20 2.12
C THR A 281 7.15 -11.22 0.65
N ASP A 282 8.37 -11.70 0.34
CA ASP A 282 8.84 -11.82 -1.05
C ASP A 282 7.93 -12.74 -1.88
N ILE A 283 7.56 -13.91 -1.34
CA ILE A 283 6.63 -14.85 -2.01
C ILE A 283 5.27 -14.19 -2.25
N VAL A 284 4.76 -13.50 -1.25
CA VAL A 284 3.48 -12.81 -1.32
C VAL A 284 3.51 -11.68 -2.34
N VAL A 285 4.58 -10.89 -2.37
CA VAL A 285 4.79 -9.82 -3.36
C VAL A 285 4.76 -10.38 -4.77
N LEU A 286 5.45 -11.51 -5.04
CA LEU A 286 5.40 -12.17 -6.36
C LEU A 286 3.96 -12.51 -6.75
N ALA A 287 3.19 -13.13 -5.86
CA ALA A 287 1.83 -13.55 -6.14
C ALA A 287 0.89 -12.35 -6.34
N VAL A 288 0.91 -11.41 -5.41
CA VAL A 288 0.02 -10.24 -5.39
C VAL A 288 0.21 -9.37 -6.64
N PHE A 289 1.44 -9.05 -7.02
CA PHE A 289 1.69 -8.18 -8.18
C PHE A 289 1.47 -8.86 -9.53
N VAL A 290 1.68 -10.19 -9.64
CA VAL A 290 1.29 -10.94 -10.84
C VAL A 290 -0.23 -10.97 -10.97
N ILE A 291 -0.97 -11.32 -9.90
CA ILE A 291 -2.44 -11.34 -9.92
C ILE A 291 -3.01 -9.94 -10.18
N LEU A 292 -2.39 -8.90 -9.63
CA LEU A 292 -2.72 -7.52 -9.94
C LEU A 292 -2.65 -7.26 -11.45
N GLY A 293 -1.52 -7.62 -12.06
CA GLY A 293 -1.33 -7.47 -13.51
C GLY A 293 -2.34 -8.25 -14.35
N VAL A 294 -2.63 -9.50 -13.97
CA VAL A 294 -3.64 -10.36 -14.65
C VAL A 294 -5.01 -9.67 -14.76
N ASN A 295 -5.36 -8.87 -13.76
CA ASN A 295 -6.67 -8.23 -13.65
C ASN A 295 -6.73 -6.80 -14.21
N LEU A 296 -5.63 -6.29 -14.80
CA LEU A 296 -5.66 -4.99 -15.46
C LEU A 296 -6.33 -5.09 -16.85
N ASP A 297 -7.42 -4.34 -17.03
CA ASP A 297 -8.15 -4.31 -18.30
C ASP A 297 -7.56 -3.26 -19.26
N LEU A 298 -6.81 -3.74 -20.25
CA LEU A 298 -6.22 -2.88 -21.28
C LEU A 298 -7.27 -2.31 -22.25
N GLY A 299 -8.42 -2.96 -22.43
CA GLY A 299 -9.50 -2.48 -23.30
C GLY A 299 -10.10 -1.19 -22.76
N LEU A 300 -10.54 -1.21 -21.50
CA LEU A 300 -11.08 -0.03 -20.81
C LEU A 300 -10.07 1.12 -20.73
N LEU A 301 -8.77 0.78 -20.65
CA LEU A 301 -7.69 1.76 -20.64
C LEU A 301 -7.59 2.49 -21.99
N LEU A 302 -7.64 1.77 -23.11
CA LEU A 302 -7.55 2.36 -24.44
C LEU A 302 -8.77 3.23 -24.78
N ASP A 303 -9.96 2.81 -24.40
CA ASP A 303 -11.20 3.56 -24.62
C ASP A 303 -11.22 4.89 -23.85
N ASN A 304 -10.54 4.96 -22.70
CA ASN A 304 -10.47 6.15 -21.85
C ASN A 304 -9.08 6.80 -21.81
N LEU A 305 -8.26 6.59 -22.84
CA LEU A 305 -6.83 6.95 -22.83
C LEU A 305 -6.60 8.44 -22.51
N VAL A 306 -7.26 9.33 -23.21
CA VAL A 306 -7.03 10.78 -23.05
C VAL A 306 -7.53 11.29 -21.69
N PRO A 307 -8.79 11.07 -21.29
CA PRO A 307 -9.25 11.54 -19.97
C PRO A 307 -8.53 10.85 -18.83
N GLY A 308 -8.15 9.58 -18.95
CA GLY A 308 -7.35 8.86 -17.98
C GLY A 308 -5.96 9.46 -17.79
N LEU A 309 -5.23 9.73 -18.88
CA LEU A 309 -3.91 10.36 -18.80
C LEU A 309 -3.97 11.79 -18.24
N ILE A 310 -4.99 12.58 -18.58
CA ILE A 310 -5.18 13.91 -17.98
C ILE A 310 -5.43 13.79 -16.47
N THR A 311 -6.26 12.83 -16.04
CA THR A 311 -6.49 12.56 -14.62
C THR A 311 -5.19 12.20 -13.92
N MET A 312 -4.37 11.33 -14.52
CA MET A 312 -3.05 10.97 -13.94
C MET A 312 -2.10 12.16 -13.90
N ALA A 313 -2.10 13.02 -14.91
CA ALA A 313 -1.30 14.25 -14.90
C ALA A 313 -1.74 15.18 -13.74
N VAL A 314 -3.04 15.38 -13.53
CA VAL A 314 -3.55 16.14 -12.39
C VAL A 314 -3.19 15.47 -11.05
N PHE A 315 -3.34 14.16 -10.96
CA PHE A 315 -3.02 13.38 -9.76
C PHE A 315 -1.55 13.51 -9.35
N ILE A 316 -0.62 13.33 -10.32
CA ILE A 316 0.82 13.33 -10.06
C ILE A 316 1.38 14.75 -9.96
N LEU A 317 1.00 15.66 -10.88
CA LEU A 317 1.64 16.97 -11.03
C LEU A 317 0.96 18.09 -10.26
N ILE A 318 -0.29 17.89 -9.83
CA ILE A 318 -1.06 18.92 -9.09
C ILE A 318 -1.44 18.40 -7.72
N ALA A 319 -2.23 17.31 -7.64
CA ALA A 319 -2.77 16.85 -6.37
C ALA A 319 -1.65 16.51 -5.37
N ARG A 320 -0.67 15.75 -5.79
CA ARG A 320 0.43 15.33 -4.91
C ARG A 320 1.33 16.49 -4.46
N PRO A 321 1.87 17.36 -5.32
CA PRO A 321 2.67 18.49 -4.90
C PRO A 321 1.91 19.48 -3.98
N VAL A 322 0.63 19.74 -4.29
CA VAL A 322 -0.22 20.59 -3.46
C VAL A 322 -0.40 19.97 -2.07
N THR A 323 -0.73 18.69 -2.00
CA THR A 323 -0.91 17.97 -0.73
C THR A 323 0.37 17.96 0.10
N VAL A 324 1.50 17.59 -0.51
CA VAL A 324 2.81 17.58 0.15
C VAL A 324 3.19 18.98 0.63
N GLY A 325 2.98 20.00 -0.21
CA GLY A 325 3.26 21.40 0.15
C GLY A 325 2.41 21.86 1.34
N LEU A 326 1.12 21.65 1.30
CA LEU A 326 0.20 22.09 2.36
C LEU A 326 0.38 21.33 3.68
N CYS A 327 0.77 20.06 3.62
CA CYS A 327 0.94 19.22 4.81
C CYS A 327 2.34 19.33 5.43
N LEU A 328 3.40 19.36 4.63
CA LEU A 328 4.78 19.29 5.15
C LEU A 328 5.44 20.65 5.35
N ILE A 329 5.10 21.71 4.57
CA ILE A 329 5.71 23.04 4.77
C ILE A 329 5.37 23.62 6.15
N PRO A 330 4.15 23.45 6.69
CA PRO A 330 3.82 23.91 8.05
C PRO A 330 4.51 23.09 9.16
N ASP A 331 4.95 21.87 8.88
CA ASP A 331 5.64 21.00 9.85
C ASP A 331 7.08 21.48 10.11
N ARG A 332 7.23 22.43 11.01
CA ARG A 332 8.54 22.97 11.40
C ARG A 332 9.44 21.95 12.10
N ARG A 333 8.88 20.89 12.69
CA ARG A 333 9.65 19.86 13.40
C ARG A 333 10.35 18.94 12.42
N GLY A 334 9.74 18.62 11.30
CA GLY A 334 10.31 17.78 10.24
C GLY A 334 11.49 18.43 9.52
N ARG A 335 11.65 19.76 9.58
CA ARG A 335 12.74 20.51 8.90
C ARG A 335 12.90 20.05 7.45
N TRP A 336 11.81 20.05 6.71
CA TRP A 336 11.78 19.56 5.32
C TRP A 336 12.55 20.47 4.38
N THR A 337 13.47 19.89 3.64
CA THR A 337 14.20 20.61 2.57
C THR A 337 13.37 20.58 1.28
N ARG A 338 13.58 21.54 0.39
CA ARG A 338 12.92 21.56 -0.93
C ARG A 338 13.18 20.27 -1.73
N ARG A 339 14.39 19.70 -1.60
CA ARG A 339 14.76 18.45 -2.28
C ARG A 339 13.95 17.26 -1.77
N GLU A 340 13.77 17.16 -0.45
CA GLU A 340 12.93 16.13 0.17
C GLU A 340 11.46 16.28 -0.25
N LEU A 341 10.92 17.52 -0.24
CA LEU A 341 9.54 17.78 -0.67
C LEU A 341 9.31 17.39 -2.14
N VAL A 342 10.24 17.73 -3.05
CA VAL A 342 10.15 17.33 -4.45
C VAL A 342 10.16 15.82 -4.59
N PHE A 343 11.04 15.13 -3.88
CA PHE A 343 11.09 13.66 -3.91
C PHE A 343 9.81 13.01 -3.38
N ILE A 344 9.32 13.46 -2.22
CA ILE A 344 8.07 12.98 -1.62
C ILE A 344 6.85 13.28 -2.53
N SER A 345 6.89 14.39 -3.25
CA SER A 345 5.85 14.71 -4.24
C SER A 345 5.87 13.80 -5.45
N TRP A 346 7.03 13.27 -5.82
CA TRP A 346 7.17 12.35 -6.94
C TRP A 346 6.85 10.91 -6.58
N CYS A 347 7.29 10.43 -5.40
CA CYS A 347 7.07 9.05 -4.96
C CYS A 347 5.67 8.86 -4.38
N ARG A 348 4.77 8.32 -5.21
CA ARG A 348 3.39 7.99 -4.83
C ARG A 348 2.87 6.89 -5.75
N GLU A 349 3.30 5.69 -5.52
CA GLU A 349 2.92 4.53 -6.30
C GLU A 349 1.54 4.02 -5.84
N THR A 350 0.69 3.72 -6.80
CA THR A 350 -0.62 3.09 -6.60
C THR A 350 -0.48 1.58 -6.84
N GLY A 351 -1.01 0.77 -5.95
CA GLY A 351 -0.82 -0.68 -6.04
C GLY A 351 -2.04 -1.50 -5.61
N VAL A 352 -1.83 -2.43 -4.69
CA VAL A 352 -2.75 -3.52 -4.39
C VAL A 352 -4.04 -3.05 -3.72
N VAL A 353 -3.96 -2.14 -2.73
CA VAL A 353 -5.14 -1.71 -1.96
C VAL A 353 -6.18 -1.00 -2.84
N PRO A 354 -5.82 0.00 -3.68
CA PRO A 354 -6.77 0.58 -4.63
C PRO A 354 -7.42 -0.44 -5.57
N VAL A 355 -6.66 -1.44 -6.03
CA VAL A 355 -7.20 -2.48 -6.92
C VAL A 355 -8.17 -3.39 -6.18
N ALA A 356 -7.85 -3.80 -4.95
CA ALA A 356 -8.75 -4.58 -4.12
C ALA A 356 -10.08 -3.85 -3.85
N ILE A 357 -10.00 -2.54 -3.52
CA ILE A 357 -11.19 -1.70 -3.33
C ILE A 357 -11.99 -1.61 -4.63
N ALA A 358 -11.35 -1.36 -5.77
CA ALA A 358 -12.03 -1.28 -7.07
C ALA A 358 -12.72 -2.62 -7.42
N GLY A 359 -12.07 -3.76 -7.13
CA GLY A 359 -12.65 -5.09 -7.28
C GLY A 359 -13.89 -5.30 -6.41
N ALA A 360 -13.84 -4.91 -5.13
CA ALA A 360 -14.97 -4.97 -4.22
C ALA A 360 -16.14 -4.09 -4.71
N LEU A 361 -15.88 -2.85 -5.13
CA LEU A 361 -16.91 -1.94 -5.68
C LEU A 361 -17.59 -2.52 -6.93
N LEU A 362 -16.82 -3.21 -7.80
CA LEU A 362 -17.36 -3.90 -8.97
C LEU A 362 -18.24 -5.09 -8.56
N SER A 363 -17.79 -5.89 -7.59
CA SER A 363 -18.53 -7.03 -7.06
C SER A 363 -19.87 -6.60 -6.43
N ASP A 364 -19.84 -5.48 -5.68
CA ASP A 364 -21.02 -4.90 -5.04
C ASP A 364 -21.89 -4.05 -5.98
N GLN A 365 -21.53 -3.97 -7.26
CA GLN A 365 -22.24 -3.22 -8.31
C GLN A 365 -22.48 -1.75 -7.93
N VAL A 366 -21.51 -1.11 -7.26
CA VAL A 366 -21.58 0.29 -6.87
C VAL A 366 -21.59 1.19 -8.11
N PRO A 367 -22.51 2.17 -8.22
CA PRO A 367 -22.52 3.08 -9.37
C PRO A 367 -21.18 3.80 -9.56
N GLY A 368 -20.62 3.69 -10.78
CA GLY A 368 -19.30 4.26 -11.11
C GLY A 368 -18.10 3.36 -10.81
N ALA A 369 -18.31 2.11 -10.35
CA ALA A 369 -17.22 1.17 -10.06
C ALA A 369 -16.34 0.89 -11.29
N GLU A 370 -16.91 0.81 -12.50
CA GLU A 370 -16.14 0.64 -13.75
C GLU A 370 -15.18 1.80 -14.01
N LEU A 371 -15.62 3.04 -13.79
CA LEU A 371 -14.76 4.23 -13.89
C LEU A 371 -13.64 4.18 -12.85
N VAL A 372 -13.96 3.80 -11.61
CA VAL A 372 -12.96 3.66 -10.54
C VAL A 372 -11.91 2.62 -10.94
N SER A 373 -12.32 1.45 -11.39
CA SER A 373 -11.42 0.38 -11.86
C SER A 373 -10.53 0.84 -13.02
N THR A 374 -11.11 1.53 -14.00
CA THR A 374 -10.36 2.12 -15.12
C THR A 374 -9.28 3.09 -14.63
N LEU A 375 -9.63 4.03 -13.74
CA LEU A 375 -8.68 5.01 -13.22
C LEU A 375 -7.62 4.39 -12.32
N VAL A 376 -7.96 3.35 -11.55
CA VAL A 376 -6.99 2.56 -10.77
C VAL A 376 -6.00 1.86 -11.71
N THR A 377 -6.48 1.27 -12.81
CA THR A 377 -5.60 0.67 -13.84
C THR A 377 -4.62 1.68 -14.41
N PHE A 378 -5.09 2.90 -14.76
CA PHE A 378 -4.20 3.99 -15.18
C PHE A 378 -3.19 4.34 -14.11
N ALA A 379 -3.63 4.48 -12.86
CA ALA A 379 -2.77 4.85 -11.75
C ALA A 379 -1.66 3.82 -11.53
N VAL A 380 -2.01 2.53 -11.45
CA VAL A 380 -1.02 1.44 -11.31
C VAL A 380 0.00 1.49 -12.43
N LEU A 381 -0.44 1.50 -13.70
CA LEU A 381 0.48 1.47 -14.84
C LEU A 381 1.35 2.74 -14.91
N VAL A 382 0.74 3.92 -14.79
CA VAL A 382 1.48 5.19 -14.93
C VAL A 382 2.45 5.39 -13.75
N THR A 383 2.03 5.11 -12.51
CA THR A 383 2.89 5.32 -11.36
C THR A 383 4.04 4.30 -11.34
N LEU A 384 3.79 3.04 -11.65
CA LEU A 384 4.84 2.03 -11.75
C LEU A 384 5.81 2.29 -12.90
N LEU A 385 5.30 2.54 -14.10
CA LEU A 385 6.15 2.71 -15.28
C LEU A 385 6.90 4.05 -15.28
N LEU A 386 6.36 5.10 -14.66
CA LEU A 386 6.96 6.43 -14.64
C LEU A 386 7.64 6.73 -13.30
N GLN A 387 6.92 6.67 -12.19
CA GLN A 387 7.43 7.12 -10.89
C GLN A 387 8.41 6.11 -10.29
N ALA A 388 8.06 4.83 -10.20
CA ALA A 388 8.95 3.82 -9.63
C ALA A 388 10.24 3.66 -10.42
N THR A 389 10.19 3.70 -11.76
CA THR A 389 11.39 3.57 -12.61
C THR A 389 12.32 4.78 -12.52
N THR A 390 11.78 5.98 -12.29
CA THR A 390 12.56 7.23 -12.24
C THR A 390 12.95 7.64 -10.82
N ALA A 391 12.39 7.01 -9.79
CA ALA A 391 12.63 7.36 -8.37
C ALA A 391 14.13 7.32 -8.01
N GLY A 392 14.86 6.29 -8.43
CA GLY A 392 16.30 6.16 -8.18
C GLY A 392 17.13 7.28 -8.81
N TRP A 393 16.84 7.60 -10.08
CA TRP A 393 17.48 8.71 -10.76
C TRP A 393 17.20 10.06 -10.07
N LEU A 394 15.94 10.28 -9.67
CA LEU A 394 15.54 11.50 -8.98
C LEU A 394 16.20 11.62 -7.60
N ALA A 395 16.24 10.53 -6.82
CA ALA A 395 16.90 10.47 -5.52
C ALA A 395 18.40 10.84 -5.63
N ALA A 396 19.10 10.24 -6.60
CA ALA A 396 20.50 10.54 -6.87
C ALA A 396 20.71 12.02 -7.25
N ARG A 397 19.88 12.55 -8.15
CA ARG A 397 19.97 13.95 -8.60
C ARG A 397 19.68 14.96 -7.49
N LEU A 398 18.82 14.61 -6.55
CA LEU A 398 18.49 15.44 -5.39
C LEU A 398 19.49 15.26 -4.22
N GLY A 399 20.43 14.32 -4.31
CA GLY A 399 21.42 14.04 -3.26
C GLY A 399 20.77 13.47 -2.00
N LEU A 400 19.77 12.57 -2.16
CA LEU A 400 19.01 11.96 -1.06
C LEU A 400 19.46 10.53 -0.74
N LEU A 401 20.48 10.01 -1.44
CA LEU A 401 21.05 8.69 -1.18
C LEU A 401 22.03 8.76 0.01
N ASP A 402 22.04 7.71 0.86
CA ASP A 402 23.04 7.57 1.92
C ASP A 402 24.42 7.33 1.30
N GLY A 403 25.40 8.14 1.69
CA GLY A 403 26.75 8.10 1.13
C GLY A 403 27.02 9.10 -0.01
N ALA A 404 26.03 9.84 -0.49
CA ALA A 404 26.27 10.99 -1.35
C ALA A 404 26.83 12.14 -0.48
N THR A 405 28.13 12.42 -0.61
CA THR A 405 28.75 13.65 -0.08
C THR A 405 27.97 14.84 -0.61
N GLU A 406 27.51 15.73 0.30
CA GLU A 406 26.86 16.98 -0.10
C GLU A 406 27.75 17.70 -1.11
N PRO A 407 27.25 18.08 -2.30
CA PRO A 407 27.98 18.99 -3.14
C PRO A 407 28.08 20.31 -2.38
N ARG A 408 29.35 20.72 -2.12
CA ARG A 408 29.75 22.00 -1.48
C ARG A 408 29.16 23.21 -2.21
#